data_a74e61d679518bbbad1bc171b1fc3543
#
_entry.id   a74e61d679518bbbad1bc171b1fc3543
#
_cell.length_a   1.000
_cell.length_b   1.000
_cell.length_c   1.000
_cell.angle_alpha   90.00
_cell.angle_beta   90.00
_cell.angle_gamma   90.00
#
_symmetry.space_group_name_H-M   'P 1'
#
loop_
_entity.id
_entity.type
_entity.pdbx_description
1 polymer ?
#
loop_
_entity_poly.entity_id
_entity_poly.type
_entity_poly.pdbx_seq_one_letter_code
_entity_poly.pdbx_strand_id
1 'polypeptide(L)'
;MLRKDWCFDYTASRLSEAATKKQVFHQERLDWWKAKRIEVMNTIRSEGLEIDEKIVLEFRSPKSRDWDRGSQVMVRNDLQNDLSECLEKLSHHTQQVQQYDGWQQVLAASPEARVKLDIEDWLFFFGRS
;
A
#
# COMPACT_ATOMS: atom_id res chain seq x y z
N MET A 1 -16.86 11.44 20.02
CA MET A 1 -15.42 11.64 19.77
C MET A 1 -14.62 10.57 20.51
N LEU A 2 -13.73 9.92 19.82
CA LEU A 2 -12.85 8.92 20.42
C LEU A 2 -11.66 9.63 21.10
N ARG A 3 -11.39 9.24 22.33
CA ARG A 3 -10.27 9.81 23.07
C ARG A 3 -8.99 9.05 22.75
N LYS A 4 -7.87 9.74 22.72
CA LYS A 4 -6.57 9.12 22.48
C LYS A 4 -6.14 8.20 23.63
N ASP A 5 -6.64 8.44 24.82
CA ASP A 5 -6.36 7.63 26.00
C ASP A 5 -7.22 6.38 26.10
N TRP A 6 -8.15 6.16 25.17
CA TRP A 6 -8.88 4.92 25.09
C TRP A 6 -7.94 3.79 24.70
N CYS A 7 -7.92 2.77 25.52
CA CYS A 7 -7.10 1.59 25.28
C CYS A 7 -7.99 0.37 25.06
N PHE A 8 -7.65 -0.39 24.05
CA PHE A 8 -8.27 -1.69 23.77
C PHE A 8 -7.26 -2.75 24.18
N ASP A 9 -7.70 -3.70 24.99
CA ASP A 9 -6.83 -4.69 25.61
C ASP A 9 -7.07 -6.06 24.98
N TYR A 10 -6.06 -6.63 24.36
CA TYR A 10 -6.13 -7.92 23.69
C TYR A 10 -4.93 -8.78 24.05
N THR A 11 -5.08 -10.10 23.91
CA THR A 11 -3.91 -10.96 23.96
C THR A 11 -3.09 -10.83 22.67
N ALA A 12 -1.79 -11.04 22.77
CA ALA A 12 -0.92 -11.05 21.59
C ALA A 12 -1.37 -12.09 20.58
N SER A 13 -1.85 -13.24 21.02
CA SER A 13 -2.39 -14.29 20.15
C SER A 13 -3.58 -13.78 19.32
N ARG A 14 -4.51 -13.04 19.94
CA ARG A 14 -5.66 -12.49 19.23
C ARG A 14 -5.24 -11.46 18.18
N LEU A 15 -4.28 -10.61 18.54
CA LEU A 15 -3.73 -9.62 17.61
C LEU A 15 -2.98 -10.29 16.46
N SER A 16 -2.27 -11.38 16.73
CA SER A 16 -1.58 -12.15 15.70
C SER A 16 -2.56 -12.72 14.68
N GLU A 17 -3.71 -13.23 15.12
CA GLU A 17 -4.76 -13.69 14.20
C GLU A 17 -5.26 -12.57 13.31
N ALA A 18 -5.55 -11.40 13.90
CA ALA A 18 -6.01 -10.25 13.14
C ALA A 18 -4.94 -9.79 12.13
N ALA A 19 -3.68 -9.74 12.56
CA ALA A 19 -2.57 -9.36 11.69
C ALA A 19 -2.41 -10.34 10.52
N THR A 20 -2.56 -11.63 10.77
CA THR A 20 -2.49 -12.64 9.71
C THR A 20 -3.53 -12.40 8.63
N LYS A 21 -4.77 -12.13 9.02
CA LYS A 21 -5.84 -11.82 8.06
C LYS A 21 -5.52 -10.58 7.24
N LYS A 22 -4.99 -9.55 7.88
CA LYS A 22 -4.61 -8.31 7.19
C LYS A 22 -3.42 -8.55 6.25
N GLN A 23 -2.44 -9.33 6.66
CA GLN A 23 -1.30 -9.66 5.80
C GLN A 23 -1.75 -10.41 4.56
N VAL A 24 -2.61 -11.39 4.70
CA VAL A 24 -3.15 -12.16 3.56
C VAL A 24 -3.86 -11.22 2.59
N PHE A 25 -4.72 -10.34 3.12
CA PHE A 25 -5.43 -9.36 2.30
C PHE A 25 -4.44 -8.49 1.50
N HIS A 26 -3.46 -7.89 2.18
CA HIS A 26 -2.51 -7.00 1.51
C HIS A 26 -1.59 -7.75 0.56
N GLN A 27 -1.20 -9.00 0.89
CA GLN A 27 -0.39 -9.81 -0.01
C GLN A 27 -1.15 -10.15 -1.30
N GLU A 28 -2.43 -10.50 -1.21
CA GLU A 28 -3.26 -10.76 -2.38
C GLU A 28 -3.41 -9.52 -3.24
N ARG A 29 -3.63 -8.35 -2.61
CA ARG A 29 -3.69 -7.08 -3.33
C ARG A 29 -2.35 -6.72 -3.96
N LEU A 30 -1.26 -6.96 -3.25
CA LEU A 30 0.09 -6.74 -3.78
C LEU A 30 0.34 -7.56 -5.03
N ASP A 31 -0.01 -8.85 -5.00
CA ASP A 31 0.16 -9.76 -6.14
C ASP A 31 -0.69 -9.31 -7.34
N TRP A 32 -1.91 -8.87 -7.08
CA TRP A 32 -2.80 -8.35 -8.11
C TRP A 32 -2.20 -7.11 -8.79
N TRP A 33 -1.66 -6.17 -8.01
CA TRP A 33 -1.07 -4.96 -8.55
C TRP A 33 0.25 -5.23 -9.27
N LYS A 34 1.02 -6.22 -8.85
CA LYS A 34 2.21 -6.66 -9.60
C LYS A 34 1.84 -7.16 -10.99
N ALA A 35 0.80 -7.97 -11.09
CA ALA A 35 0.32 -8.46 -12.37
C ALA A 35 -0.21 -7.30 -13.24
N LYS A 36 -0.95 -6.39 -12.65
CA LYS A 36 -1.47 -5.20 -13.33
C LYS A 36 -0.35 -4.31 -13.87
N ARG A 37 0.71 -4.12 -13.08
CA ARG A 37 1.88 -3.35 -13.53
C ARG A 37 2.52 -3.98 -14.77
N ILE A 38 2.68 -5.28 -14.79
CA ILE A 38 3.24 -6.00 -15.94
C ILE A 38 2.35 -5.79 -17.16
N GLU A 39 1.03 -5.90 -17.01
CA GLU A 39 0.08 -5.68 -18.09
C GLU A 39 0.18 -4.26 -18.66
N VAL A 40 0.21 -3.26 -17.79
CA VAL A 40 0.34 -1.86 -18.20
C VAL A 40 1.66 -1.62 -18.93
N MET A 41 2.77 -2.15 -18.39
CA MET A 41 4.08 -2.01 -19.02
C MET A 41 4.13 -2.68 -20.40
N ASN A 42 3.49 -3.83 -20.54
CA ASN A 42 3.42 -4.50 -21.84
C ASN A 42 2.61 -3.68 -22.85
N THR A 43 1.54 -3.06 -22.42
CA THR A 43 0.75 -2.16 -23.28
C THR A 43 1.57 -0.96 -23.72
N ILE A 44 2.32 -0.37 -22.81
CA ILE A 44 3.20 0.76 -23.13
C ILE A 44 4.23 0.36 -24.17
N ARG A 45 4.88 -0.78 -24.00
CA ARG A 45 5.87 -1.29 -24.95
C ARG A 45 5.26 -1.61 -26.31
N SER A 46 4.05 -2.16 -26.32
CA SER A 46 3.36 -2.50 -27.58
C SER A 46 3.02 -1.27 -28.41
N GLU A 47 2.89 -0.12 -27.74
CA GLU A 47 2.68 1.16 -28.43
C GLU A 47 3.98 1.86 -28.81
N GLY A 48 5.11 1.20 -28.61
CA GLY A 48 6.42 1.76 -28.95
C GLY A 48 6.91 2.86 -28.03
N LEU A 49 6.41 2.86 -26.80
CA LEU A 49 6.74 3.87 -25.81
C LEU A 49 7.76 3.38 -24.81
N GLU A 50 8.55 4.30 -24.31
CA GLU A 50 9.40 4.07 -23.14
C GLU A 50 8.98 5.03 -22.05
N ILE A 51 8.65 4.48 -20.88
CA ILE A 51 8.29 5.29 -19.71
C ILE A 51 9.21 4.89 -18.57
N ASP A 52 9.86 5.89 -17.99
CA ASP A 52 10.61 5.71 -16.74
C ASP A 52 9.63 5.84 -15.58
N GLU A 53 9.56 4.81 -14.76
CA GLU A 53 8.68 4.76 -13.60
C GLU A 53 8.91 5.92 -12.62
N LYS A 54 10.15 6.35 -12.49
CA LYS A 54 10.50 7.50 -11.65
C LYS A 54 9.87 8.80 -12.18
N ILE A 55 9.89 8.98 -13.48
CA ILE A 55 9.27 10.15 -14.12
C ILE A 55 7.77 10.13 -13.91
N VAL A 56 7.14 8.96 -14.00
CA VAL A 56 5.70 8.82 -13.77
C VAL A 56 5.33 9.23 -12.35
N LEU A 57 6.10 8.83 -11.37
CA LEU A 57 5.85 9.23 -9.96
C LEU A 57 6.04 10.73 -9.76
N GLU A 58 7.04 11.34 -10.40
CA GLU A 58 7.25 12.78 -10.34
C GLU A 58 6.07 13.56 -10.90
N PHE A 59 5.48 13.10 -12.01
CA PHE A 59 4.33 13.74 -12.62
C PHE A 59 3.09 13.73 -11.74
N ARG A 60 3.00 12.85 -10.78
CA ARG A 60 1.89 12.85 -9.83
C ARG A 60 2.01 13.92 -8.77
N SER A 61 3.20 14.43 -8.56
CA SER A 61 3.39 15.53 -7.61
C SER A 61 2.76 16.82 -8.18
N PRO A 62 2.00 17.57 -7.39
CA PRO A 62 1.46 18.86 -7.84
C PRO A 62 2.54 19.83 -8.31
N LYS A 63 3.74 19.71 -7.75
CA LYS A 63 4.87 20.57 -8.13
C LYS A 63 5.44 20.23 -9.50
N SER A 64 5.15 19.05 -10.00
CA SER A 64 5.67 18.57 -11.28
C SER A 64 4.74 18.86 -12.44
N ARG A 65 3.64 19.55 -12.20
CA ARG A 65 2.73 19.94 -13.27
C ARG A 65 3.40 21.00 -14.15
N ASP A 66 3.89 20.55 -15.25
CA ASP A 66 4.52 21.39 -16.25
C ASP A 66 3.67 21.34 -17.51
N TRP A 67 2.94 22.42 -17.76
CA TRP A 67 2.03 22.48 -18.90
C TRP A 67 2.78 22.47 -20.23
N ASP A 68 4.03 22.91 -20.24
CA ASP A 68 4.84 22.88 -21.46
C ASP A 68 5.26 21.47 -21.86
N ARG A 69 5.32 20.56 -20.87
CA ARG A 69 5.54 19.14 -21.12
C ARG A 69 4.25 18.40 -21.41
N GLY A 70 3.14 19.05 -21.21
CA GLY A 70 1.84 18.43 -21.15
C GLY A 70 1.40 17.76 -22.44
N SER A 71 1.79 18.26 -23.60
CA SER A 71 1.31 17.73 -24.87
C SER A 71 1.76 16.29 -25.11
N GLN A 72 2.99 15.94 -24.76
CA GLN A 72 3.47 14.57 -24.88
C GLN A 72 2.91 13.68 -23.80
N VAL A 73 2.76 14.20 -22.58
CA VAL A 73 2.20 13.47 -21.47
C VAL A 73 0.71 13.21 -21.67
N MET A 74 -0.04 14.18 -22.19
CA MET A 74 -1.48 14.07 -22.37
C MET A 74 -1.89 13.02 -23.40
N VAL A 75 -1.10 12.79 -24.43
CA VAL A 75 -1.40 11.75 -25.43
C VAL A 75 -1.41 10.35 -24.79
N ARG A 76 -0.71 10.19 -23.67
CA ARG A 76 -0.57 8.89 -23.01
C ARG A 76 -1.00 8.93 -21.55
N ASN A 77 -1.84 9.89 -21.24
CA ASN A 77 -2.23 10.19 -19.87
C ASN A 77 -2.87 8.98 -19.17
N ASP A 78 -3.70 8.22 -19.87
CA ASP A 78 -4.34 7.04 -19.34
C ASP A 78 -3.33 5.97 -18.90
N LEU A 79 -2.33 5.67 -19.75
CA LEU A 79 -1.31 4.67 -19.42
C LEU A 79 -0.38 5.15 -18.31
N GLN A 80 -0.02 6.43 -18.31
CA GLN A 80 0.78 6.98 -17.23
C GLN A 80 0.03 6.97 -15.90
N ASN A 81 -1.26 7.29 -15.90
CA ASN A 81 -2.07 7.25 -14.71
C ASN A 81 -2.23 5.82 -14.20
N ASP A 82 -2.44 4.87 -15.08
CA ASP A 82 -2.54 3.46 -14.72
C ASP A 82 -1.24 2.96 -14.08
N LEU A 83 -0.11 3.27 -14.70
CA LEU A 83 1.19 2.87 -14.16
C LEU A 83 1.47 3.54 -12.81
N SER A 84 1.16 4.81 -12.70
CA SER A 84 1.33 5.58 -11.47
C SER A 84 0.50 5.00 -10.33
N GLU A 85 -0.75 4.63 -10.59
CA GLU A 85 -1.61 3.99 -9.62
C GLU A 85 -1.03 2.63 -9.19
N CYS A 86 -0.54 1.83 -10.14
CA CYS A 86 0.12 0.56 -9.82
C CYS A 86 1.29 0.77 -8.87
N LEU A 87 2.15 1.74 -9.14
CA LEU A 87 3.33 2.01 -8.31
C LEU A 87 2.96 2.47 -6.91
N GLU A 88 1.94 3.32 -6.79
CA GLU A 88 1.45 3.75 -5.48
C GLU A 88 0.87 2.59 -4.67
N LYS A 89 0.05 1.76 -5.32
CA LYS A 89 -0.57 0.62 -4.65
C LYS A 89 0.46 -0.44 -4.26
N LEU A 90 1.47 -0.68 -5.11
CA LEU A 90 2.56 -1.58 -4.78
C LEU A 90 3.31 -1.10 -3.53
N SER A 91 3.62 0.20 -3.47
CA SER A 91 4.29 0.79 -2.32
C SER A 91 3.44 0.67 -1.06
N HIS A 92 2.15 1.02 -1.15
CA HIS A 92 1.23 0.97 -0.02
C HIS A 92 1.11 -0.44 0.55
N HIS A 93 0.82 -1.43 -0.30
CA HIS A 93 0.60 -2.79 0.18
C HIS A 93 1.89 -3.45 0.66
N THR A 94 3.03 -3.12 0.05
CA THR A 94 4.35 -3.57 0.53
C THR A 94 4.60 -3.08 1.95
N GLN A 95 4.36 -1.78 2.20
CA GLN A 95 4.53 -1.22 3.54
C GLN A 95 3.60 -1.88 4.55
N GLN A 96 2.35 -2.12 4.17
CA GLN A 96 1.38 -2.76 5.07
C GLN A 96 1.81 -4.18 5.44
N VAL A 97 2.24 -4.97 4.46
CA VAL A 97 2.73 -6.33 4.72
C VAL A 97 3.92 -6.29 5.69
N GLN A 98 4.86 -5.38 5.46
CA GLN A 98 6.04 -5.24 6.31
C GLN A 98 5.68 -4.81 7.74
N GLN A 99 4.74 -3.90 7.91
CA GLN A 99 4.31 -3.45 9.22
C GLN A 99 3.64 -4.57 10.01
N TYR A 100 2.75 -5.33 9.37
CA TYR A 100 2.14 -6.49 10.03
C TYR A 100 3.18 -7.56 10.38
N ASP A 101 4.16 -7.78 9.51
CA ASP A 101 5.23 -8.72 9.79
C ASP A 101 6.04 -8.30 11.02
N GLY A 102 6.36 -7.02 11.14
CA GLY A 102 7.04 -6.49 12.31
C GLY A 102 6.25 -6.71 13.60
N TRP A 103 4.94 -6.47 13.57
CA TRP A 103 4.06 -6.76 14.70
C TRP A 103 4.04 -8.26 15.02
N GLN A 104 3.95 -9.13 14.00
CA GLN A 104 3.93 -10.57 14.19
C GLN A 104 5.17 -11.06 14.94
N GLN A 105 6.34 -10.51 14.63
CA GLN A 105 7.57 -10.87 15.31
C GLN A 105 7.52 -10.51 16.79
N VAL A 106 6.98 -9.33 17.12
CA VAL A 106 6.82 -8.89 18.50
C VAL A 106 5.78 -9.75 19.24
N LEU A 107 4.64 -9.99 18.61
CA LEU A 107 3.54 -10.75 19.22
C LEU A 107 3.90 -12.21 19.46
N ALA A 108 4.69 -12.81 18.57
CA ALA A 108 5.11 -14.20 18.69
C ALA A 108 6.00 -14.46 19.91
N ALA A 109 6.71 -13.43 20.39
CA ALA A 109 7.60 -13.57 21.53
C ALA A 109 6.85 -13.91 22.83
N SER A 110 5.61 -13.43 22.99
CA SER A 110 4.79 -13.69 24.17
C SER A 110 3.31 -13.76 23.79
N PRO A 111 2.83 -14.90 23.26
CA PRO A 111 1.45 -14.99 22.76
C PRO A 111 0.36 -14.72 23.81
N GLU A 112 0.66 -14.93 25.07
CA GLU A 112 -0.29 -14.74 26.17
C GLU A 112 -0.22 -13.34 26.78
N ALA A 113 0.74 -12.53 26.35
CA ALA A 113 0.87 -11.16 26.87
C ALA A 113 -0.36 -10.32 26.50
N ARG A 114 -0.74 -9.44 27.42
CA ARG A 114 -1.79 -8.45 27.15
C ARG A 114 -1.18 -7.25 26.49
N VAL A 115 -1.78 -6.81 25.41
CA VAL A 115 -1.30 -5.66 24.64
C VAL A 115 -2.40 -4.60 24.64
N LYS A 116 -2.04 -3.38 25.03
CA LYS A 116 -2.97 -2.25 25.03
C LYS A 116 -2.79 -1.48 23.73
N LEU A 117 -3.89 -1.26 23.02
CA LEU A 117 -3.89 -0.52 21.76
C LEU A 117 -4.63 0.79 21.94
N ASP A 118 -4.10 1.87 21.38
CA ASP A 118 -4.85 3.09 21.18
C ASP A 118 -5.80 2.92 19.99
N ILE A 119 -6.56 3.95 19.67
CA ILE A 119 -7.53 3.87 18.57
C ILE A 119 -6.83 3.68 17.21
N GLU A 120 -5.67 4.30 17.01
CA GLU A 120 -4.93 4.18 15.75
C GLU A 120 -4.43 2.75 15.55
N ASP A 121 -3.85 2.16 16.58
CA ASP A 121 -3.38 0.77 16.54
C ASP A 121 -4.56 -0.19 16.40
N TRP A 122 -5.66 0.08 17.11
CA TRP A 122 -6.86 -0.73 16.96
C TRP A 122 -7.37 -0.75 15.52
N LEU A 123 -7.41 0.41 14.88
CA LEU A 123 -7.82 0.51 13.46
C LEU A 123 -6.86 -0.25 12.55
N PHE A 124 -5.57 -0.25 12.87
CA PHE A 124 -4.58 -1.00 12.11
C PHE A 124 -4.87 -2.51 12.10
N PHE A 125 -5.25 -3.08 13.25
CA PHE A 125 -5.55 -4.51 13.37
C PHE A 125 -6.98 -4.87 12.96
N PHE A 126 -7.96 -4.02 13.22
CA PHE A 126 -9.37 -4.37 13.11
C PHE A 126 -10.18 -3.44 12.21
N GLY A 127 -9.60 -2.35 11.74
CA GLY A 127 -10.27 -1.42 10.85
C GLY A 127 -10.36 -1.95 9.42
N ARG A 128 -10.98 -1.16 8.56
CA ARG A 128 -11.03 -1.48 7.12
C ARG A 128 -9.68 -1.27 6.48
N SER A 129 -9.39 -2.13 5.54
CA SER A 129 -8.15 -2.07 4.77
C SER A 129 -8.39 -1.51 3.38
#